data_23d0a8d9ba2dae0de362bac04e325b71
#
_entry.id   23d0a8d9ba2dae0de362bac04e325b71
#
_cell.length_a   1.000
_cell.length_b   1.000
_cell.length_c   1.000
_cell.angle_alpha   90.00
_cell.angle_beta   90.00
_cell.angle_gamma   90.00
#
_symmetry.space_group_name_H-M   'P 1'
#
loop_
_entity.id
_entity.type
_entity.pdbx_description
1 polymer ?
#
loop_
_entity_poly.entity_id
_entity_poly.type
_entity_poly.pdbx_seq_one_letter_code
_entity_poly.pdbx_strand_id
1 'polypeptide(L)'
;DPWMRNHMPKITMYQSGGAFEQKEDAPFVQSFKKAFHDVTDTEIKVVGSPAGCDSRLWKRIAGAQVFQYGPGNQEQCHSINEYVDVEEFYKAILVYAHFILTWAQR
;
A
#
# COMPACT_ATOMS: atom_id res chain seq x y z
N ASP A 1 21.68 4.09 24.04
CA ASP A 1 21.22 4.26 25.41
C ASP A 1 22.20 3.56 26.37
N PRO A 2 22.83 4.29 27.34
CA PRO A 2 23.80 3.72 28.27
C PRO A 2 23.22 2.62 29.18
N TRP A 3 21.93 2.69 29.52
CA TRP A 3 21.27 1.67 30.32
C TRP A 3 21.16 0.35 29.55
N MET A 4 20.82 0.41 28.25
CA MET A 4 20.68 -0.77 27.40
C MET A 4 21.99 -1.52 27.18
N ARG A 5 23.16 -0.89 27.36
CA ARG A 5 24.44 -1.57 27.24
C ARG A 5 24.61 -2.71 28.26
N ASN A 6 24.02 -2.54 29.43
CA ASN A 6 24.08 -3.51 30.52
C ASN A 6 22.77 -4.30 30.71
N HIS A 7 21.74 -3.97 29.93
CA HIS A 7 20.40 -4.55 30.02
C HIS A 7 19.88 -4.92 28.64
N MET A 8 20.65 -5.68 27.90
CA MET A 8 20.29 -6.08 26.55
C MET A 8 18.99 -6.89 26.55
N PRO A 9 17.99 -6.49 25.76
CA PRO A 9 16.76 -7.27 25.62
C PRO A 9 17.02 -8.62 24.97
N LYS A 10 16.30 -9.63 25.43
CA LYS A 10 16.27 -10.91 24.71
C LYS A 10 15.42 -10.75 23.46
N ILE A 11 16.02 -10.88 22.30
CA ILE A 11 15.34 -10.79 21.00
C ILE A 11 15.11 -12.21 20.48
N THR A 12 13.84 -12.56 20.26
CA THR A 12 13.47 -13.83 19.65
C THR A 12 12.70 -13.55 18.36
N MET A 13 13.15 -14.10 17.23
CA MET A 13 12.43 -14.01 15.97
C MET A 13 11.14 -14.82 16.07
N TYR A 14 10.00 -14.14 16.17
CA TYR A 14 8.69 -14.78 16.22
C TYR A 14 8.12 -15.01 14.82
N GLN A 15 8.26 -14.03 13.93
CA GLN A 15 7.73 -14.09 12.57
C GLN A 15 8.68 -13.37 11.61
N SER A 16 8.82 -13.93 10.41
CA SER A 16 9.57 -13.29 9.34
C SER A 16 8.73 -13.30 8.06
N GLY A 17 8.60 -12.16 7.42
CA GLY A 17 7.98 -12.00 6.10
C GLY A 17 8.98 -11.40 5.13
N GLY A 18 9.15 -12.02 3.95
CA GLY A 18 10.02 -11.46 2.93
C GLY A 18 9.40 -10.22 2.29
N ALA A 19 10.20 -9.22 2.02
CA ALA A 19 9.80 -8.07 1.22
C ALA A 19 9.51 -8.48 -0.24
N PHE A 20 8.82 -7.61 -0.95
CA PHE A 20 8.64 -7.72 -2.39
C PHE A 20 8.78 -6.33 -3.03
N GLU A 21 9.04 -6.33 -4.30
CA GLU A 21 9.06 -5.13 -5.11
C GLU A 21 8.05 -5.26 -6.26
N GLN A 22 7.31 -4.19 -6.50
CA GLN A 22 6.50 -4.01 -7.70
C GLN A 22 7.05 -2.82 -8.47
N LYS A 23 7.54 -3.08 -9.69
CA LYS A 23 8.09 -2.02 -10.54
C LYS A 23 7.01 -0.99 -10.88
N GLU A 24 7.36 0.27 -10.78
CA GLU A 24 6.45 1.39 -11.08
C GLU A 24 6.05 1.41 -12.55
N ASP A 25 6.95 1.03 -13.47
CA ASP A 25 6.70 1.00 -14.92
C ASP A 25 5.84 -0.19 -15.38
N ALA A 26 5.45 -1.08 -14.46
CA ALA A 26 4.58 -2.20 -14.79
C ALA A 26 3.21 -1.70 -15.33
N PRO A 27 2.67 -2.32 -16.40
CA PRO A 27 1.43 -1.87 -17.04
C PRO A 27 0.24 -1.75 -16.07
N PHE A 28 0.17 -2.62 -15.08
CA PHE A 28 -0.86 -2.60 -14.04
C PHE A 28 -0.78 -1.34 -13.17
N VAL A 29 0.44 -0.95 -12.76
CA VAL A 29 0.68 0.26 -11.97
C VAL A 29 0.42 1.51 -12.79
N GLN A 30 0.91 1.54 -14.04
CA GLN A 30 0.69 2.68 -14.94
C GLN A 30 -0.79 2.89 -15.27
N SER A 31 -1.55 1.80 -15.41
CA SER A 31 -3.00 1.91 -15.61
C SER A 31 -3.71 2.48 -14.41
N PHE A 32 -3.27 2.10 -13.20
CA PHE A 32 -3.82 2.68 -11.98
C PHE A 32 -3.48 4.17 -11.84
N LYS A 33 -2.23 4.55 -12.11
CA LYS A 33 -1.80 5.96 -12.10
C LYS A 33 -2.66 6.79 -13.05
N LYS A 34 -2.91 6.27 -14.25
CA LYS A 34 -3.80 6.93 -15.21
C LYS A 34 -5.23 7.04 -14.68
N ALA A 35 -5.81 5.97 -14.14
CA ALA A 35 -7.16 5.99 -13.59
C ALA A 35 -7.27 6.97 -12.41
N PHE A 36 -6.26 7.06 -11.58
CA PHE A 36 -6.19 8.02 -10.49
C PHE A 36 -6.20 9.46 -11.02
N HIS A 37 -5.35 9.75 -12.00
CA HIS A 37 -5.29 11.07 -12.64
C HIS A 37 -6.61 11.43 -13.30
N ASP A 38 -7.22 10.51 -14.06
CA ASP A 38 -8.49 10.74 -14.77
C ASP A 38 -9.64 11.11 -13.81
N VAL A 39 -9.60 10.62 -12.56
CA VAL A 39 -10.64 10.89 -11.54
C VAL A 39 -10.32 12.13 -10.69
N THR A 40 -9.04 12.38 -10.40
CA THR A 40 -8.65 13.37 -9.39
C THR A 40 -8.00 14.62 -9.97
N ASP A 41 -7.64 14.60 -11.26
CA ASP A 41 -6.84 15.63 -11.95
C ASP A 41 -5.49 15.91 -11.25
N THR A 42 -4.96 14.90 -10.55
CA THR A 42 -3.68 14.99 -9.83
C THR A 42 -2.82 13.75 -10.08
N GLU A 43 -1.51 13.87 -9.87
CA GLU A 43 -0.59 12.74 -9.97
C GLU A 43 -0.48 12.00 -8.64
N ILE A 44 -0.51 10.67 -8.69
CA ILE A 44 -0.22 9.83 -7.54
C ILE A 44 1.26 9.48 -7.48
N LYS A 45 1.84 9.62 -6.29
CA LYS A 45 3.25 9.27 -6.04
C LYS A 45 3.36 7.83 -5.56
N VAL A 46 4.22 7.06 -6.22
CA VAL A 46 4.56 5.70 -5.78
C VAL A 46 5.67 5.76 -4.76
N VAL A 47 5.49 5.08 -3.63
CA VAL A 47 6.45 5.04 -2.53
C VAL A 47 6.56 3.61 -1.98
N GLY A 48 7.67 3.31 -1.32
CA GLY A 48 7.82 2.08 -0.56
C GLY A 48 6.99 2.11 0.73
N SER A 49 6.26 1.03 1.01
CA SER A 49 5.56 0.89 2.29
C SER A 49 6.49 0.35 3.35
N PRO A 50 6.59 0.98 4.52
CA PRO A 50 7.36 0.46 5.66
C PRO A 50 6.62 -0.65 6.42
N ALA A 51 5.33 -0.85 6.13
CA ALA A 51 4.48 -1.81 6.84
C ALA A 51 4.43 -3.16 6.12
N GLY A 52 4.36 -4.24 6.90
CA GLY A 52 4.08 -5.57 6.38
C GLY A 52 2.61 -5.72 5.97
N CYS A 53 2.36 -6.38 4.84
CA CYS A 53 1.00 -6.69 4.39
C CYS A 53 0.96 -8.02 3.63
N ASP A 54 -0.23 -8.55 3.42
CA ASP A 54 -0.43 -9.82 2.73
C ASP A 54 -0.25 -9.72 1.21
N SER A 55 -0.08 -8.53 0.65
CA SER A 55 0.30 -8.34 -0.75
C SER A 55 1.56 -9.11 -1.14
N ARG A 56 2.48 -9.33 -0.18
CA ARG A 56 3.66 -10.16 -0.37
C ARG A 56 3.33 -11.60 -0.77
N LEU A 57 2.23 -12.15 -0.27
CA LEU A 57 1.81 -13.52 -0.58
C LEU A 57 1.31 -13.61 -2.03
N TRP A 58 0.49 -12.65 -2.44
CA TRP A 58 0.04 -12.56 -3.82
C TRP A 58 1.20 -12.40 -4.79
N LYS A 59 2.17 -11.53 -4.46
CA LYS A 59 3.34 -11.32 -5.30
C LYS A 59 4.25 -12.54 -5.36
N ARG A 60 4.59 -13.12 -4.21
CA ARG A 60 5.64 -14.14 -4.11
C ARG A 60 5.15 -15.56 -4.42
N ILE A 61 3.89 -15.87 -4.10
CA ILE A 61 3.32 -17.22 -4.28
C ILE A 61 2.55 -17.27 -5.60
N ALA A 62 1.68 -16.30 -5.84
CA ALA A 62 0.82 -16.28 -7.04
C ALA A 62 1.46 -15.57 -8.24
N GLY A 63 2.62 -14.92 -8.09
CA GLY A 63 3.24 -14.16 -9.17
C GLY A 63 2.44 -12.94 -9.63
N ALA A 64 1.42 -12.53 -8.85
CA ALA A 64 0.53 -11.44 -9.21
C ALA A 64 1.25 -10.09 -9.22
N GLN A 65 0.74 -9.15 -10.03
CA GLN A 65 1.08 -7.75 -9.90
C GLN A 65 0.27 -7.17 -8.72
N VAL A 66 0.94 -6.44 -7.85
CA VAL A 66 0.32 -5.92 -6.63
C VAL A 66 0.84 -4.53 -6.29
N PHE A 67 -0.04 -3.69 -5.82
CA PHE A 67 0.27 -2.44 -5.14
C PHE A 67 -0.78 -2.20 -4.05
N GLN A 68 -0.50 -1.26 -3.18
CA GLN A 68 -1.44 -0.82 -2.15
C GLN A 68 -1.91 0.60 -2.47
N TYR A 69 -3.18 0.80 -2.37
CA TYR A 69 -3.83 2.10 -2.42
C TYR A 69 -5.08 2.06 -1.53
N GLY A 70 -5.40 3.15 -0.89
CA GLY A 70 -6.61 3.29 -0.10
C GLY A 70 -6.73 4.69 0.47
N PRO A 71 -7.91 5.05 0.96
CA PRO A 71 -8.13 6.33 1.62
C PRO A 71 -7.44 6.36 2.98
N GLY A 72 -7.14 7.55 3.46
CA GLY A 72 -6.59 7.79 4.79
C GLY A 72 -5.06 7.83 4.82
N ASN A 73 -4.54 8.08 6.02
CA ASN A 73 -3.11 8.19 6.28
C ASN A 73 -2.61 6.97 7.03
N GLN A 74 -1.53 6.36 6.53
CA GLN A 74 -0.89 5.20 7.16
C GLN A 74 -0.43 5.48 8.62
N GLU A 75 -0.14 6.73 8.95
CA GLU A 75 0.20 7.12 10.33
C GLU A 75 -0.97 6.95 11.32
N GLN A 76 -2.20 6.87 10.81
CA GLN A 76 -3.39 6.60 11.62
C GLN A 76 -3.59 5.12 11.94
N CYS A 77 -2.93 4.23 11.19
CA CYS A 77 -3.06 2.78 11.42
C CYS A 77 -2.67 2.42 12.85
N HIS A 78 -3.58 1.73 13.53
CA HIS A 78 -3.41 1.30 14.93
C HIS A 78 -3.31 2.44 15.95
N SER A 79 -3.70 3.66 15.59
CA SER A 79 -3.76 4.79 16.52
C SER A 79 -5.04 4.78 17.36
N ILE A 80 -5.00 5.50 18.50
CA ILE A 80 -6.22 5.76 19.27
C ILE A 80 -7.10 6.72 18.45
N ASN A 81 -8.39 6.40 18.32
CA ASN A 81 -9.35 7.15 17.50
C ASN A 81 -8.94 7.20 16.01
N GLU A 82 -8.48 6.09 15.47
CA GLU A 82 -8.21 5.93 14.04
C GLU A 82 -9.42 6.38 13.21
N TYR A 83 -9.16 7.17 12.17
CA TYR A 83 -10.21 7.71 11.30
C TYR A 83 -9.76 7.74 9.86
N VAL A 84 -10.73 7.85 8.97
CA VAL A 84 -10.53 8.14 7.56
C VAL A 84 -11.43 9.32 7.16
N ASP A 85 -10.92 10.18 6.30
CA ASP A 85 -11.71 11.26 5.72
C ASP A 85 -12.75 10.69 4.75
N VAL A 86 -14.00 11.16 4.88
CA VAL A 86 -15.13 10.65 4.08
C VAL A 86 -14.98 11.00 2.60
N GLU A 87 -14.44 12.17 2.27
CA GLU A 87 -14.23 12.56 0.88
C GLU A 87 -13.11 11.74 0.23
N GLU A 88 -12.03 11.45 0.97
CA GLU A 88 -11.00 10.53 0.52
C GLU A 88 -11.55 9.12 0.30
N PHE A 89 -12.45 8.66 1.16
CA PHE A 89 -13.12 7.37 1.01
C PHE A 89 -13.94 7.31 -0.28
N TYR A 90 -14.78 8.32 -0.57
CA TYR A 90 -15.53 8.38 -1.83
C TYR A 90 -14.62 8.50 -3.05
N LYS A 91 -13.58 9.30 -2.96
CA LYS A 91 -12.58 9.42 -4.03
C LYS A 91 -11.95 8.05 -4.35
N ALA A 92 -11.57 7.29 -3.32
CA ALA A 92 -11.00 5.96 -3.53
C ALA A 92 -11.97 5.00 -4.23
N ILE A 93 -13.27 5.05 -3.90
CA ILE A 93 -14.30 4.26 -4.58
C ILE A 93 -14.34 4.60 -6.07
N LEU A 94 -14.35 5.88 -6.42
CA LEU A 94 -14.40 6.32 -7.82
C LEU A 94 -13.14 5.90 -8.59
N VAL A 95 -11.95 6.04 -7.97
CA VAL A 95 -10.68 5.61 -8.58
C VAL A 95 -10.69 4.10 -8.83
N TYR A 96 -11.11 3.30 -7.87
CA TYR A 96 -11.21 1.85 -8.05
C TYR A 96 -12.21 1.45 -9.13
N ALA A 97 -13.38 2.07 -9.13
CA ALA A 97 -14.40 1.79 -10.14
C ALA A 97 -13.87 2.11 -11.55
N HIS A 98 -13.26 3.27 -11.73
CA HIS A 98 -12.67 3.67 -13.01
C HIS A 98 -11.53 2.74 -13.42
N PHE A 99 -10.63 2.40 -12.50
CA PHE A 99 -9.54 1.49 -12.75
C PHE A 99 -10.02 0.09 -13.17
N ILE A 100 -10.99 -0.50 -12.48
CA ILE A 100 -11.53 -1.82 -12.79
C ILE A 100 -12.15 -1.83 -14.19
N LEU A 101 -12.96 -0.83 -14.51
CA LEU A 101 -13.60 -0.72 -15.82
C LEU A 101 -12.58 -0.57 -16.96
N THR A 102 -11.57 0.26 -16.77
CA THR A 102 -10.54 0.50 -17.80
C THR A 102 -9.56 -0.67 -17.92
N TRP A 103 -9.27 -1.37 -16.84
CA TRP A 103 -8.41 -2.55 -16.85
C TRP A 103 -9.10 -3.76 -17.50
N ALA A 104 -10.38 -3.98 -17.22
CA ALA A 104 -11.15 -5.11 -17.76
C ALA A 104 -11.42 -5.01 -19.28
N GLN A 105 -11.22 -3.85 -19.88
CA GLN A 105 -11.41 -3.63 -21.32
C GLN A 105 -10.14 -3.89 -22.18
N ARG A 106 -9.08 -4.41 -21.58
CA ARG A 106 -7.79 -4.64 -22.27
C ARG A 106 -7.65 -6.07 -22.85
#